data_3b9c86e01c25beaf43c8f6b72684a09b
#
_entry.id   3b9c86e01c25beaf43c8f6b72684a09b
#
_cell.length_a   1.000
_cell.length_b   1.000
_cell.length_c   1.000
_cell.angle_alpha   90.00
_cell.angle_beta   90.00
_cell.angle_gamma   90.00
#
_symmetry.space_group_name_H-M   'P 1'
#
loop_
_entity.id
_entity.type
_entity.pdbx_description
1 polymer ?
#
loop_
_entity_poly.entity_id
_entity_poly.type
_entity_poly.pdbx_seq_one_letter_code
_entity_poly.pdbx_strand_id
1 'polypeptide(L)'
;MSDQKFRMRACMWYDFKHGKSAAESHRALFEVFGEEALSECQCQEWFKRFRSGDESLEDHEHGHRPEVVDNDLLKEAIESDPCQTIRELAERFGCGQTTIADHLHAIDKTNRSGKWVPHQLSDANKASRVAMAGILLRRAKNSGFFDTIITSDGKWIQYDNATRKRQWLDPGLVYFEVLDSGQTVTADFYKDQLSRVDQALGRQGVDTASTKFLHDNARPHIAKVTSQKIEELGWEVLPHPPYSPDLAPSDYHLFRSMQHSLAEKKFKNHDEIEIWVSNFFDSQPAEFFERGIHSLRGRWRQVVDNNGEYLLD
;
A
#
# COMPACT_ATOMS: atom_id res chain seq x y z
N MET A 1 17.83 5.81 -38.93
CA MET A 1 19.09 5.08 -39.23
C MET A 1 20.22 6.08 -39.38
N SER A 2 21.45 5.84 -38.87
CA SER A 2 22.55 6.79 -39.10
C SER A 2 22.98 6.67 -40.59
N ASP A 3 23.21 7.81 -41.23
CA ASP A 3 23.61 7.91 -42.64
C ASP A 3 24.84 7.02 -42.98
N GLN A 4 25.72 6.85 -41.99
CA GLN A 4 26.92 6.05 -42.13
C GLN A 4 26.63 4.54 -42.24
N LYS A 5 25.69 3.99 -41.45
CA LYS A 5 25.30 2.57 -41.55
C LYS A 5 24.68 2.26 -42.92
N PHE A 6 23.88 3.18 -43.43
CA PHE A 6 23.30 3.02 -44.76
C PHE A 6 24.39 2.97 -45.84
N ARG A 7 25.40 3.84 -45.74
CA ARG A 7 26.54 3.85 -46.73
C ARG A 7 27.31 2.54 -46.67
N MET A 8 27.62 2.00 -45.52
CA MET A 8 28.31 0.72 -45.39
C MET A 8 27.52 -0.43 -46.01
N ARG A 9 26.20 -0.45 -45.79
CA ARG A 9 25.31 -1.47 -46.36
C ARG A 9 25.22 -1.36 -47.88
N ALA A 10 25.21 -0.14 -48.42
CA ALA A 10 25.26 0.09 -49.86
C ALA A 10 26.58 -0.43 -50.50
N CYS A 11 27.71 -0.22 -49.82
CA CYS A 11 29.00 -0.77 -50.23
C CYS A 11 28.97 -2.31 -50.22
N MET A 12 28.41 -2.95 -49.18
CA MET A 12 28.30 -4.39 -49.10
C MET A 12 27.39 -4.95 -50.19
N TRP A 13 26.28 -4.27 -50.51
CA TRP A 13 25.40 -4.66 -51.61
C TRP A 13 26.13 -4.58 -52.96
N TYR A 14 26.89 -3.51 -53.23
CA TYR A 14 27.71 -3.35 -54.42
C TYR A 14 28.76 -4.47 -54.52
N ASP A 15 29.48 -4.76 -53.46
CA ASP A 15 30.48 -5.84 -53.42
C ASP A 15 29.84 -7.21 -53.66
N PHE A 16 28.65 -7.46 -53.10
CA PHE A 16 27.88 -8.66 -53.36
C PHE A 16 27.52 -8.83 -54.84
N LYS A 17 27.08 -7.77 -55.52
CA LYS A 17 26.77 -7.77 -56.95
C LYS A 17 28.00 -8.01 -57.83
N HIS A 18 29.19 -7.67 -57.33
CA HIS A 18 30.46 -7.92 -58.00
C HIS A 18 31.09 -9.27 -57.63
N GLY A 19 30.36 -10.13 -56.91
CA GLY A 19 30.78 -11.49 -56.61
C GLY A 19 31.84 -11.62 -55.54
N LYS A 20 32.13 -10.54 -54.78
CA LYS A 20 33.03 -10.62 -53.62
C LYS A 20 32.42 -11.44 -52.47
N SER A 21 33.25 -11.99 -51.63
CA SER A 21 32.82 -12.66 -50.41
C SER A 21 32.55 -11.64 -49.29
N ALA A 22 31.78 -12.05 -48.26
CA ALA A 22 31.52 -11.22 -47.09
C ALA A 22 32.81 -10.81 -46.38
N ALA A 23 33.81 -11.69 -46.31
CA ALA A 23 35.11 -11.42 -45.69
C ALA A 23 35.96 -10.41 -46.48
N GLU A 24 35.86 -10.41 -47.84
CA GLU A 24 36.53 -9.42 -48.67
C GLU A 24 35.86 -8.05 -48.53
N SER A 25 34.53 -8.03 -48.51
CA SER A 25 33.77 -6.79 -48.29
C SER A 25 34.06 -6.20 -46.89
N HIS A 26 34.13 -7.04 -45.85
CA HIS A 26 34.48 -6.60 -44.50
C HIS A 26 35.87 -5.93 -44.49
N ARG A 27 36.88 -6.55 -45.10
CA ARG A 27 38.23 -5.96 -45.19
C ARG A 27 38.22 -4.62 -45.91
N ALA A 28 37.53 -4.49 -47.02
CA ALA A 28 37.40 -3.24 -47.74
C ALA A 28 36.67 -2.17 -46.93
N LEU A 29 35.64 -2.53 -46.18
CA LEU A 29 34.95 -1.61 -45.27
C LEU A 29 35.85 -1.16 -44.11
N PHE A 30 36.67 -2.08 -43.57
CA PHE A 30 37.58 -1.76 -42.48
C PHE A 30 38.71 -0.81 -42.94
N GLU A 31 39.19 -0.95 -44.16
CA GLU A 31 40.18 -0.02 -44.75
C GLU A 31 39.63 1.41 -44.88
N VAL A 32 38.33 1.55 -45.17
CA VAL A 32 37.69 2.87 -45.41
C VAL A 32 37.15 3.50 -44.12
N PHE A 33 36.52 2.71 -43.24
CA PHE A 33 35.77 3.16 -42.06
C PHE A 33 36.48 2.86 -40.73
N GLY A 34 37.59 2.12 -40.72
CA GLY A 34 38.34 1.77 -39.52
C GLY A 34 37.51 0.97 -38.53
N GLU A 35 37.69 1.27 -37.27
CA GLU A 35 36.98 0.60 -36.13
C GLU A 35 35.46 0.80 -36.14
N GLU A 36 34.94 1.75 -36.92
CA GLU A 36 33.50 1.98 -37.06
C GLU A 36 32.85 1.09 -38.12
N ALA A 37 33.64 0.25 -38.83
CA ALA A 37 33.12 -0.67 -39.81
C ALA A 37 32.25 -1.76 -39.16
N LEU A 38 31.26 -2.27 -39.92
CA LEU A 38 30.45 -3.40 -39.46
C LEU A 38 31.34 -4.62 -39.23
N SER A 39 31.04 -5.40 -38.21
CA SER A 39 31.78 -6.60 -37.86
C SER A 39 31.66 -7.66 -38.97
N GLU A 40 32.63 -8.58 -39.05
CA GLU A 40 32.60 -9.67 -40.06
C GLU A 40 31.30 -10.50 -39.96
N CYS A 41 30.81 -10.76 -38.78
CA CYS A 41 29.56 -11.46 -38.52
C CYS A 41 28.35 -10.70 -39.12
N GLN A 42 28.30 -9.41 -38.94
CA GLN A 42 27.26 -8.54 -39.52
C GLN A 42 27.35 -8.53 -41.06
N CYS A 43 28.54 -8.50 -41.63
CA CYS A 43 28.73 -8.60 -43.07
C CYS A 43 28.25 -9.96 -43.62
N GLN A 44 28.53 -11.06 -42.91
CA GLN A 44 28.04 -12.40 -43.28
C GLN A 44 26.50 -12.48 -43.25
N GLU A 45 25.84 -11.86 -42.27
CA GLU A 45 24.37 -11.79 -42.17
C GLU A 45 23.78 -10.99 -43.34
N TRP A 46 24.35 -9.84 -43.67
CA TRP A 46 23.92 -9.05 -44.82
C TRP A 46 24.09 -9.81 -46.14
N PHE A 47 25.19 -10.47 -46.35
CA PHE A 47 25.41 -11.31 -47.52
C PHE A 47 24.46 -12.52 -47.59
N LYS A 48 24.04 -13.06 -46.43
CA LYS A 48 23.01 -14.09 -46.37
C LYS A 48 21.65 -13.55 -46.81
N ARG A 49 21.28 -12.34 -46.38
CA ARG A 49 20.06 -11.64 -46.80
C ARG A 49 20.08 -11.39 -48.34
N PHE A 50 21.16 -10.85 -48.87
CA PHE A 50 21.28 -10.60 -50.30
C PHE A 50 21.18 -11.89 -51.14
N ARG A 51 21.73 -12.99 -50.63
CA ARG A 51 21.61 -14.34 -51.29
C ARG A 51 20.17 -14.87 -51.25
N SER A 52 19.39 -14.54 -50.26
CA SER A 52 17.97 -14.92 -50.18
C SER A 52 17.05 -14.04 -51.04
N GLY A 53 17.61 -13.03 -51.76
CA GLY A 53 16.84 -12.11 -52.58
C GLY A 53 16.33 -10.86 -51.89
N ASP A 54 16.63 -10.69 -50.62
CA ASP A 54 16.32 -9.47 -49.87
C ASP A 54 17.44 -8.45 -50.09
N GLU A 55 17.21 -7.50 -50.98
CA GLU A 55 18.14 -6.42 -51.32
C GLU A 55 17.85 -5.11 -50.56
N SER A 56 16.91 -5.11 -49.61
CA SER A 56 16.65 -3.96 -48.78
C SER A 56 17.85 -3.64 -47.88
N LEU A 57 18.23 -2.38 -47.83
CA LEU A 57 19.31 -1.88 -46.97
C LEU A 57 18.80 -1.42 -45.60
N GLU A 58 17.50 -1.56 -45.35
CA GLU A 58 16.87 -1.17 -44.10
C GLU A 58 16.91 -2.30 -43.06
N ASP A 59 16.88 -1.94 -41.83
CA ASP A 59 16.71 -2.92 -40.77
C ASP A 59 15.29 -3.48 -40.84
N HIS A 60 15.14 -4.80 -40.74
CA HIS A 60 13.82 -5.36 -40.48
C HIS A 60 13.31 -4.84 -39.13
N GLU A 61 12.03 -4.50 -39.09
CA GLU A 61 11.38 -4.28 -37.81
C GLU A 61 11.62 -5.51 -36.95
N HIS A 62 12.34 -5.33 -35.83
CA HIS A 62 12.47 -6.40 -34.87
C HIS A 62 11.05 -6.63 -34.31
N GLY A 63 10.47 -7.76 -34.64
CA GLY A 63 9.21 -8.18 -34.05
C GLY A 63 9.35 -8.07 -32.52
N HIS A 64 8.53 -7.25 -31.91
CA HIS A 64 8.47 -7.20 -30.47
C HIS A 64 8.25 -8.62 -29.95
N ARG A 65 8.95 -8.96 -28.87
CA ARG A 65 8.67 -10.19 -28.11
C ARG A 65 7.15 -10.22 -27.88
N PRO A 66 6.43 -11.33 -28.17
CA PRO A 66 5.00 -11.40 -27.97
C PRO A 66 4.66 -10.88 -26.58
N GLU A 67 3.76 -9.91 -26.50
CA GLU A 67 3.29 -9.41 -25.21
C GLU A 67 2.65 -10.58 -24.46
N VAL A 68 3.17 -10.87 -23.28
CA VAL A 68 2.70 -11.98 -22.44
C VAL A 68 1.31 -11.67 -21.87
N VAL A 69 0.97 -10.38 -21.75
CA VAL A 69 -0.28 -9.87 -21.17
C VAL A 69 -0.88 -8.86 -22.16
N ASP A 70 -2.14 -9.07 -22.51
CA ASP A 70 -2.91 -8.10 -23.28
C ASP A 70 -3.33 -6.94 -22.34
N ASN A 71 -2.89 -5.73 -22.68
CA ASN A 71 -3.15 -4.52 -21.90
C ASN A 71 -4.64 -4.14 -21.85
N ASP A 72 -5.41 -4.47 -22.89
CA ASP A 72 -6.84 -4.15 -22.91
C ASP A 72 -7.62 -5.12 -22.02
N LEU A 73 -7.28 -6.41 -22.03
CA LEU A 73 -7.83 -7.38 -21.08
C LEU A 73 -7.42 -7.07 -19.65
N LEU A 74 -6.21 -6.55 -19.42
CA LEU A 74 -5.76 -6.12 -18.09
C LEU A 74 -6.54 -4.89 -17.61
N LYS A 75 -6.84 -3.92 -18.49
CA LYS A 75 -7.71 -2.78 -18.16
C LYS A 75 -9.12 -3.23 -17.79
N GLU A 76 -9.72 -4.11 -18.59
CA GLU A 76 -11.06 -4.65 -18.32
C GLU A 76 -11.11 -5.40 -16.98
N ALA A 77 -10.07 -6.19 -16.67
CA ALA A 77 -9.96 -6.88 -15.41
C ALA A 77 -9.93 -5.92 -14.20
N ILE A 78 -9.20 -4.79 -14.32
CA ILE A 78 -9.10 -3.76 -13.28
C ILE A 78 -10.38 -2.95 -13.17
N GLU A 79 -11.06 -2.67 -14.28
CA GLU A 79 -12.33 -1.93 -14.29
C GLU A 79 -13.46 -2.75 -13.68
N SER A 80 -13.44 -4.09 -13.87
CA SER A 80 -14.41 -4.99 -13.25
C SER A 80 -14.18 -5.18 -11.76
N ASP A 81 -12.91 -5.19 -11.32
CA ASP A 81 -12.52 -5.26 -9.91
C ASP A 81 -11.22 -4.48 -9.67
N PRO A 82 -11.32 -3.21 -9.24
CA PRO A 82 -10.16 -2.37 -8.98
C PRO A 82 -9.34 -2.75 -7.74
N CYS A 83 -9.75 -3.80 -7.02
CA CYS A 83 -9.18 -4.20 -5.74
C CYS A 83 -8.23 -5.39 -5.85
N GLN A 84 -8.11 -5.98 -7.04
CA GLN A 84 -7.24 -7.13 -7.26
C GLN A 84 -5.78 -6.78 -6.96
N THR A 85 -5.12 -7.67 -6.26
CA THR A 85 -3.68 -7.54 -6.00
C THR A 85 -2.87 -7.91 -7.25
N ILE A 86 -1.64 -7.39 -7.36
CA ILE A 86 -0.70 -7.78 -8.44
C ILE A 86 -0.51 -9.30 -8.48
N ARG A 87 -0.59 -9.98 -7.34
CA ARG A 87 -0.48 -11.44 -7.24
C ARG A 87 -1.67 -12.16 -7.86
N GLU A 88 -2.89 -11.74 -7.57
CA GLU A 88 -4.12 -12.29 -8.15
C GLU A 88 -4.18 -12.06 -9.66
N LEU A 89 -3.78 -10.86 -10.11
CA LEU A 89 -3.66 -10.57 -11.54
C LEU A 89 -2.59 -11.46 -12.19
N ALA A 90 -1.45 -11.68 -11.55
CA ALA A 90 -0.39 -12.56 -12.05
C ALA A 90 -0.85 -14.02 -12.18
N GLU A 91 -1.61 -14.52 -11.21
CA GLU A 91 -2.24 -15.84 -11.27
C GLU A 91 -3.29 -15.93 -12.38
N ARG A 92 -4.13 -14.91 -12.54
CA ARG A 92 -5.18 -14.85 -13.57
C ARG A 92 -4.61 -14.81 -15.00
N PHE A 93 -3.52 -14.07 -15.21
CA PHE A 93 -2.88 -13.92 -16.52
C PHE A 93 -1.76 -14.94 -16.78
N GLY A 94 -1.44 -15.80 -15.81
CA GLY A 94 -0.42 -16.85 -15.94
C GLY A 94 0.99 -16.32 -16.13
N CYS A 95 1.34 -15.18 -15.55
CA CYS A 95 2.63 -14.51 -15.70
C CYS A 95 3.26 -14.09 -14.36
N GLY A 96 4.48 -13.53 -14.40
CA GLY A 96 5.15 -13.04 -13.19
C GLY A 96 4.54 -11.74 -12.65
N GLN A 97 4.63 -11.53 -11.33
CA GLN A 97 4.16 -10.30 -10.67
C GLN A 97 4.85 -9.04 -11.21
N THR A 98 6.16 -9.14 -11.53
CA THR A 98 6.93 -8.04 -12.16
C THR A 98 6.37 -7.68 -13.53
N THR A 99 5.98 -8.68 -14.33
CA THR A 99 5.38 -8.48 -15.64
C THR A 99 4.05 -7.71 -15.53
N ILE A 100 3.18 -8.11 -14.59
CA ILE A 100 1.93 -7.37 -14.33
C ILE A 100 2.22 -5.93 -13.87
N ALA A 101 3.21 -5.72 -12.99
CA ALA A 101 3.57 -4.38 -12.54
C ALA A 101 4.04 -3.49 -13.70
N ASP A 102 4.86 -4.02 -14.61
CA ASP A 102 5.35 -3.30 -15.79
C ASP A 102 4.19 -2.95 -16.75
N HIS A 103 3.28 -3.89 -16.99
CA HIS A 103 2.08 -3.65 -17.80
C HIS A 103 1.12 -2.64 -17.16
N LEU A 104 0.95 -2.67 -15.83
CA LEU A 104 0.16 -1.67 -15.10
C LEU A 104 0.74 -0.27 -15.25
N HIS A 105 2.07 -0.11 -15.15
CA HIS A 105 2.74 1.16 -15.40
C HIS A 105 2.57 1.61 -16.86
N ALA A 106 2.66 0.69 -17.83
CA ALA A 106 2.48 1.01 -19.25
C ALA A 106 1.06 1.52 -19.59
N ILE A 107 0.05 1.15 -18.81
CA ILE A 107 -1.33 1.63 -18.95
C ILE A 107 -1.68 2.77 -17.97
N ASP A 108 -0.66 3.48 -17.43
CA ASP A 108 -0.80 4.58 -16.45
C ASP A 108 -1.59 4.21 -15.17
N LYS A 109 -1.65 2.93 -14.84
CA LYS A 109 -2.23 2.48 -13.57
C LYS A 109 -1.12 2.36 -12.54
N THR A 110 -0.98 3.36 -11.71
CA THR A 110 -0.13 3.32 -10.52
C THR A 110 -0.96 2.90 -9.32
N ASN A 111 -0.36 2.11 -8.42
CA ASN A 111 -0.95 1.82 -7.12
C ASN A 111 -0.98 3.13 -6.32
N ARG A 112 -2.03 3.91 -6.50
CA ARG A 112 -2.33 5.04 -5.63
C ARG A 112 -2.92 4.47 -4.35
N SER A 113 -2.05 4.14 -3.41
CA SER A 113 -2.40 3.84 -2.03
C SER A 113 -3.20 5.01 -1.45
N GLY A 114 -4.52 4.91 -1.48
CA GLY A 114 -5.37 6.02 -1.04
C GLY A 114 -6.85 5.73 -1.02
N LYS A 115 -7.37 4.74 -1.74
CA LYS A 115 -8.70 4.23 -1.49
C LYS A 115 -8.60 2.93 -0.72
N TRP A 116 -8.91 3.03 0.55
CA TRP A 116 -9.22 1.90 1.39
C TRP A 116 -10.45 1.22 0.78
N VAL A 117 -10.26 0.05 0.18
CA VAL A 117 -11.38 -0.74 -0.32
C VAL A 117 -11.74 -1.70 0.80
N PRO A 118 -12.96 -1.64 1.31
CA PRO A 118 -13.38 -2.55 2.36
C PRO A 118 -13.20 -3.99 1.90
N HIS A 119 -12.67 -4.84 2.77
CA HIS A 119 -12.64 -6.28 2.55
C HIS A 119 -14.06 -6.79 2.28
N GLN A 120 -14.26 -7.59 1.25
CA GLN A 120 -15.58 -8.17 0.98
C GLN A 120 -15.98 -9.08 2.14
N LEU A 121 -17.00 -8.67 2.90
CA LEU A 121 -17.46 -9.40 4.06
C LEU A 121 -18.14 -10.71 3.66
N SER A 122 -17.65 -11.83 4.18
CA SER A 122 -18.37 -13.09 4.11
C SER A 122 -19.62 -13.08 5.00
N ASP A 123 -20.57 -13.98 4.75
CA ASP A 123 -21.77 -14.11 5.60
C ASP A 123 -21.41 -14.39 7.06
N ALA A 124 -20.34 -15.15 7.31
CA ALA A 124 -19.81 -15.38 8.64
C ALA A 124 -19.28 -14.07 9.30
N ASN A 125 -18.62 -13.22 8.53
CA ASN A 125 -18.16 -11.90 9.03
C ASN A 125 -19.35 -11.00 9.36
N LYS A 126 -20.36 -10.93 8.48
CA LYS A 126 -21.59 -10.16 8.72
C LYS A 126 -22.33 -10.66 9.96
N ALA A 127 -22.51 -11.96 10.10
CA ALA A 127 -23.13 -12.57 11.29
C ALA A 127 -22.33 -12.24 12.58
N SER A 128 -21.00 -12.30 12.53
CA SER A 128 -20.13 -11.93 13.64
C SER A 128 -20.30 -10.46 14.02
N ARG A 129 -20.34 -9.55 13.03
CA ARG A 129 -20.56 -8.12 13.22
C ARG A 129 -21.90 -7.85 13.93
N VAL A 130 -22.98 -8.47 13.45
CA VAL A 130 -24.32 -8.35 14.07
C VAL A 130 -24.31 -8.87 15.50
N ALA A 131 -23.71 -10.04 15.73
CA ALA A 131 -23.68 -10.67 17.06
C ALA A 131 -22.90 -9.79 18.06
N MET A 132 -21.70 -9.34 17.70
CA MET A 132 -20.87 -8.50 18.58
C MET A 132 -21.51 -7.12 18.83
N ALA A 133 -22.03 -6.45 17.79
CA ALA A 133 -22.76 -5.20 17.94
C ALA A 133 -23.99 -5.37 18.86
N GLY A 134 -24.73 -6.46 18.73
CA GLY A 134 -25.87 -6.77 19.60
C GLY A 134 -25.48 -6.99 21.06
N ILE A 135 -24.33 -7.63 21.32
CA ILE A 135 -23.78 -7.80 22.68
C ILE A 135 -23.41 -6.42 23.25
N LEU A 136 -22.68 -5.62 22.50
CA LEU A 136 -22.23 -4.29 22.95
C LEU A 136 -23.39 -3.32 23.19
N LEU A 137 -24.43 -3.34 22.34
CA LEU A 137 -25.65 -2.57 22.54
C LEU A 137 -26.38 -2.92 23.84
N ARG A 138 -26.43 -4.21 24.23
CA ARG A 138 -27.04 -4.64 25.50
C ARG A 138 -26.23 -4.12 26.69
N ARG A 139 -24.89 -4.17 26.59
CA ARG A 139 -23.99 -3.69 27.64
C ARG A 139 -24.00 -2.16 27.76
N ALA A 140 -24.09 -1.45 26.66
CA ALA A 140 -24.13 0.01 26.56
C ALA A 140 -25.43 0.66 27.08
N LYS A 141 -26.33 -0.12 27.71
CA LYS A 141 -27.52 0.45 28.39
C LYS A 141 -27.17 1.12 29.70
N ASN A 142 -26.04 0.76 30.33
CA ASN A 142 -25.59 1.34 31.57
C ASN A 142 -25.03 2.74 31.35
N SER A 143 -25.40 3.67 32.19
CA SER A 143 -24.79 5.02 32.24
C SER A 143 -23.29 4.91 32.48
N GLY A 144 -22.48 5.74 31.83
CA GLY A 144 -21.03 5.74 31.98
C GLY A 144 -20.29 4.62 31.21
N PHE A 145 -20.98 3.78 30.45
CA PHE A 145 -20.33 2.72 29.66
C PHE A 145 -19.29 3.28 28.69
N PHE A 146 -19.62 4.38 28.02
CA PHE A 146 -18.75 4.99 27.01
C PHE A 146 -17.60 5.80 27.63
N ASP A 147 -17.76 6.28 28.85
CA ASP A 147 -16.79 7.13 29.57
C ASP A 147 -15.53 6.35 29.98
N THR A 148 -15.61 5.01 29.95
CA THR A 148 -14.50 4.10 30.31
C THR A 148 -13.87 3.42 29.11
N ILE A 149 -14.27 3.79 27.88
CA ILE A 149 -13.72 3.18 26.67
C ILE A 149 -12.45 3.90 26.22
N ILE A 150 -11.40 3.12 26.01
CA ILE A 150 -10.16 3.54 25.37
C ILE A 150 -10.03 2.76 24.06
N THR A 151 -9.70 3.45 22.97
CA THR A 151 -9.43 2.83 21.68
C THR A 151 -7.96 3.02 21.29
N SER A 152 -7.37 1.98 20.70
CA SER A 152 -5.98 2.00 20.21
C SER A 152 -5.91 1.43 18.81
N ASP A 153 -5.11 2.06 17.97
CA ASP A 153 -4.84 1.59 16.61
C ASP A 153 -3.59 2.27 16.04
N GLY A 154 -3.09 1.77 14.87
CA GLY A 154 -1.93 2.28 14.16
C GLY A 154 -2.26 2.86 12.80
N LYS A 155 -1.66 4.01 12.45
CA LYS A 155 -1.83 4.65 11.14
C LYS A 155 -0.50 4.91 10.47
N TRP A 156 -0.41 4.58 9.17
CA TRP A 156 0.75 4.90 8.34
C TRP A 156 0.68 6.33 7.82
N ILE A 157 1.81 7.07 7.97
CA ILE A 157 2.04 8.39 7.39
C ILE A 157 3.34 8.29 6.56
N GLN A 158 3.33 8.75 5.31
CA GLN A 158 4.50 8.69 4.43
C GLN A 158 5.41 9.91 4.61
N TYR A 159 6.72 9.68 4.83
CA TYR A 159 7.75 10.72 4.93
C TYR A 159 9.16 10.20 4.63
N ASP A 160 10.15 11.13 4.54
CA ASP A 160 11.57 10.82 4.40
C ASP A 160 12.37 11.22 5.66
N ASN A 161 12.79 10.20 6.45
CA ASN A 161 13.84 10.11 7.48
C ASN A 161 13.73 10.82 8.88
N ALA A 162 14.42 10.28 9.92
CA ALA A 162 14.10 10.12 11.35
C ALA A 162 14.78 11.04 12.38
N THR A 163 14.14 11.29 13.54
CA THR A 163 14.61 11.30 14.95
C THR A 163 13.51 11.66 15.96
N ARG A 164 13.63 11.23 17.27
CA ARG A 164 12.55 11.18 18.29
C ARG A 164 12.54 12.35 19.29
N LYS A 165 11.32 12.83 19.74
CA LYS A 165 11.08 13.58 20.98
C LYS A 165 9.63 13.43 21.49
N ARG A 166 9.39 13.59 22.85
CA ARG A 166 8.11 13.35 23.55
C ARG A 166 7.44 14.67 23.93
N GLN A 167 6.07 14.71 23.95
CA GLN A 167 5.29 15.87 24.44
C GLN A 167 4.07 15.47 25.28
N TRP A 168 3.48 16.42 26.03
CA TRP A 168 2.36 16.30 26.99
C TRP A 168 1.06 16.76 26.35
N LEU A 169 -0.10 16.11 26.64
CA LEU A 169 -1.38 16.31 25.95
C LEU A 169 -2.57 16.50 26.90
N ASP A 170 -3.61 17.23 26.44
CA ASP A 170 -4.86 17.51 27.14
C ASP A 170 -5.86 16.33 27.16
N PRO A 171 -6.97 16.37 27.99
CA PRO A 171 -7.94 15.28 28.11
C PRO A 171 -8.60 14.92 26.76
N GLY A 172 -8.46 13.64 26.37
CA GLY A 172 -9.05 13.10 25.13
C GLY A 172 -8.10 12.17 24.36
N LEU A 173 -6.86 12.57 24.14
CA LEU A 173 -5.80 11.72 23.65
C LEU A 173 -4.92 11.28 24.84
N VAL A 174 -4.85 9.98 25.06
CA VAL A 174 -4.08 9.41 26.18
C VAL A 174 -2.59 9.30 25.84
N TYR A 175 -2.30 8.82 24.65
CA TYR A 175 -0.93 8.55 24.21
C TYR A 175 -0.87 8.44 22.68
N PHE A 176 0.21 8.92 22.08
CA PHE A 176 0.60 8.59 20.71
C PHE A 176 2.12 8.42 20.60
N GLU A 177 2.55 7.69 19.61
CA GLU A 177 3.97 7.51 19.28
C GLU A 177 4.11 7.43 17.76
N VAL A 178 5.06 8.18 17.22
CA VAL A 178 5.47 8.08 15.80
C VAL A 178 6.66 7.14 15.74
N LEU A 179 6.59 6.12 14.90
CA LEU A 179 7.63 5.10 14.76
C LEU A 179 8.69 5.53 13.75
N ASP A 180 9.92 5.08 13.95
CA ASP A 180 11.02 5.28 13.00
C ASP A 180 10.76 4.55 11.68
N SER A 181 11.36 5.06 10.59
CA SER A 181 11.28 4.42 9.28
C SER A 181 11.80 2.98 9.34
N GLY A 182 11.01 2.06 8.77
CA GLY A 182 11.32 0.62 8.78
C GLY A 182 11.01 -0.11 10.09
N GLN A 183 10.59 0.59 11.14
CA GLN A 183 10.15 -0.03 12.39
C GLN A 183 8.71 -0.54 12.23
N THR A 184 8.46 -1.77 12.68
CA THR A 184 7.13 -2.38 12.69
C THR A 184 6.65 -2.64 14.10
N VAL A 185 5.34 -2.57 14.32
CA VAL A 185 4.74 -2.92 15.60
C VAL A 185 4.79 -4.44 15.78
N THR A 186 5.67 -4.92 16.65
CA THR A 186 5.69 -6.31 17.12
C THR A 186 4.80 -6.47 18.37
N ALA A 187 4.50 -7.71 18.77
CA ALA A 187 3.71 -7.96 19.97
C ALA A 187 4.41 -7.45 21.25
N ASP A 188 5.74 -7.59 21.35
CA ASP A 188 6.49 -7.05 22.49
C ASP A 188 6.51 -5.53 22.48
N PHE A 189 6.68 -4.92 21.32
CA PHE A 189 6.62 -3.47 21.18
C PHE A 189 5.24 -2.93 21.60
N TYR A 190 4.16 -3.58 21.13
CA TYR A 190 2.79 -3.20 21.49
C TYR A 190 2.51 -3.38 22.99
N LYS A 191 3.01 -4.44 23.60
CA LYS A 191 2.97 -4.64 25.07
C LYS A 191 3.61 -3.46 25.82
N ASP A 192 4.76 -2.96 25.34
CA ASP A 192 5.43 -1.81 25.94
C ASP A 192 4.63 -0.52 25.74
N GLN A 193 3.98 -0.34 24.58
CA GLN A 193 3.05 0.76 24.34
C GLN A 193 1.87 0.73 25.33
N LEU A 194 1.25 -0.44 25.56
CA LEU A 194 0.18 -0.58 26.55
C LEU A 194 0.62 -0.16 27.97
N SER A 195 1.86 -0.49 28.36
CA SER A 195 2.42 -0.06 29.64
C SER A 195 2.57 1.47 29.72
N ARG A 196 2.92 2.13 28.61
CA ARG A 196 3.01 3.60 28.53
C ARG A 196 1.63 4.25 28.58
N VAL A 197 0.63 3.64 27.92
CA VAL A 197 -0.78 4.08 27.97
C VAL A 197 -1.29 4.02 29.42
N ASP A 198 -1.07 2.91 30.14
CA ASP A 198 -1.46 2.76 31.55
C ASP A 198 -0.82 3.82 32.43
N GLN A 199 0.48 4.08 32.28
CA GLN A 199 1.17 5.15 32.99
C GLN A 199 0.59 6.53 32.68
N ALA A 200 0.21 6.78 31.42
CA ALA A 200 -0.40 8.04 31.01
C ALA A 200 -1.78 8.24 31.66
N LEU A 201 -2.61 7.19 31.66
CA LEU A 201 -3.91 7.16 32.32
C LEU A 201 -3.77 7.45 33.85
N GLY A 202 -2.84 6.76 34.50
CA GLY A 202 -2.57 6.98 35.93
C GLY A 202 -2.16 8.42 36.25
N ARG A 203 -1.38 9.08 35.36
CA ARG A 203 -1.02 10.51 35.50
C ARG A 203 -2.22 11.44 35.34
N GLN A 204 -3.22 11.06 34.54
CA GLN A 204 -4.47 11.80 34.37
C GLN A 204 -5.49 11.51 35.48
N GLY A 205 -5.17 10.65 36.45
CA GLY A 205 -6.04 10.27 37.54
C GLY A 205 -7.22 9.37 37.11
N VAL A 206 -7.11 8.70 35.99
CA VAL A 206 -8.14 7.76 35.49
C VAL A 206 -8.03 6.44 36.26
N ASP A 207 -9.15 5.95 36.77
CA ASP A 207 -9.23 4.61 37.37
C ASP A 207 -9.13 3.54 36.29
N THR A 208 -7.97 2.92 36.17
CA THR A 208 -7.70 1.93 35.14
C THR A 208 -8.40 0.60 35.37
N ALA A 209 -8.87 0.30 36.56
CA ALA A 209 -9.58 -0.94 36.89
C ALA A 209 -10.95 -1.08 36.21
N SER A 210 -11.54 0.04 35.77
CA SER A 210 -12.81 0.05 35.02
C SER A 210 -12.66 0.23 33.50
N THR A 211 -11.43 0.26 33.02
CA THR A 211 -11.10 0.54 31.63
C THR A 211 -11.62 -0.55 30.68
N LYS A 212 -12.35 -0.13 29.68
CA LYS A 212 -12.79 -0.97 28.55
C LYS A 212 -11.93 -0.67 27.33
N PHE A 213 -11.20 -1.65 26.87
CA PHE A 213 -10.21 -1.50 25.82
C PHE A 213 -10.73 -2.02 24.48
N LEU A 214 -10.77 -1.16 23.49
CA LEU A 214 -11.21 -1.46 22.14
C LEU A 214 -10.03 -1.37 21.17
N HIS A 215 -9.63 -2.50 20.61
CA HIS A 215 -8.62 -2.60 19.55
C HIS A 215 -9.06 -3.60 18.49
N ASP A 216 -8.41 -3.56 17.32
CA ASP A 216 -8.68 -4.48 16.23
C ASP A 216 -8.03 -5.88 16.45
N ASN A 217 -8.21 -6.77 15.46
CA ASN A 217 -7.67 -8.13 15.50
C ASN A 217 -6.30 -8.25 14.80
N ALA A 218 -5.50 -7.17 14.71
CA ALA A 218 -4.16 -7.23 14.15
C ALA A 218 -3.30 -8.24 14.93
N ARG A 219 -2.37 -8.91 14.24
CA ARG A 219 -1.54 -9.97 14.86
C ARG A 219 -0.82 -9.54 16.15
N PRO A 220 -0.21 -8.35 16.25
CA PRO A 220 0.38 -7.88 17.50
C PRO A 220 -0.64 -7.70 18.63
N HIS A 221 -1.87 -7.30 18.30
CA HIS A 221 -2.92 -7.00 19.27
C HIS A 221 -3.49 -8.26 19.92
N ILE A 222 -3.62 -9.36 19.17
CA ILE A 222 -4.16 -10.64 19.66
C ILE A 222 -3.09 -11.63 20.12
N ALA A 223 -1.82 -11.23 20.11
CA ALA A 223 -0.71 -12.08 20.54
C ALA A 223 -0.84 -12.45 22.02
N LYS A 224 -0.38 -13.66 22.41
CA LYS A 224 -0.47 -14.16 23.79
C LYS A 224 0.16 -13.20 24.79
N VAL A 225 1.33 -12.64 24.47
CA VAL A 225 2.04 -11.68 25.35
C VAL A 225 1.25 -10.38 25.53
N THR A 226 0.53 -9.95 24.51
CA THR A 226 -0.35 -8.78 24.54
C THR A 226 -1.57 -9.04 25.42
N SER A 227 -2.24 -10.19 25.22
CA SER A 227 -3.40 -10.59 26.03
C SER A 227 -3.05 -10.72 27.50
N GLN A 228 -1.90 -11.32 27.82
CA GLN A 228 -1.39 -11.40 29.20
C GLN A 228 -1.16 -10.00 29.78
N LYS A 229 -0.59 -9.07 29.00
CA LYS A 229 -0.35 -7.71 29.47
C LYS A 229 -1.67 -6.96 29.76
N ILE A 230 -2.67 -7.11 28.91
CA ILE A 230 -3.99 -6.48 29.13
C ILE A 230 -4.65 -7.04 30.40
N GLU A 231 -4.52 -8.35 30.63
CA GLU A 231 -5.01 -8.99 31.85
C GLU A 231 -4.27 -8.48 33.09
N GLU A 232 -2.92 -8.33 33.04
CA GLU A 232 -2.13 -7.73 34.14
C GLU A 232 -2.55 -6.30 34.45
N LEU A 233 -2.96 -5.52 33.46
CA LEU A 233 -3.45 -4.16 33.61
C LEU A 233 -4.89 -4.09 34.16
N GLY A 234 -5.59 -5.22 34.18
CA GLY A 234 -6.98 -5.31 34.64
C GLY A 234 -8.00 -4.72 33.64
N TRP A 235 -7.61 -4.53 32.37
CA TRP A 235 -8.50 -3.94 31.38
C TRP A 235 -9.44 -4.97 30.76
N GLU A 236 -10.67 -4.56 30.54
CA GLU A 236 -11.67 -5.38 29.87
C GLU A 236 -11.62 -5.17 28.36
N VAL A 237 -11.24 -6.21 27.58
CA VAL A 237 -11.26 -6.12 26.13
C VAL A 237 -12.70 -6.19 25.61
N LEU A 238 -13.10 -5.18 24.84
CA LEU A 238 -14.37 -5.17 24.14
C LEU A 238 -14.27 -6.02 22.85
N PRO A 239 -15.28 -6.86 22.55
CA PRO A 239 -15.28 -7.63 21.32
C PRO A 239 -15.31 -6.73 20.08
N HIS A 240 -14.39 -6.96 19.15
CA HIS A 240 -14.30 -6.25 17.87
C HIS A 240 -14.34 -7.26 16.73
N PRO A 241 -15.27 -7.13 15.79
CA PRO A 241 -15.36 -8.06 14.67
C PRO A 241 -14.20 -7.84 13.67
N PRO A 242 -13.73 -8.91 12.99
CA PRO A 242 -12.72 -8.77 11.96
C PRO A 242 -13.15 -7.83 10.84
N TYR A 243 -12.19 -7.19 10.20
CA TYR A 243 -12.40 -6.30 9.05
C TYR A 243 -13.46 -5.20 9.29
N SER A 244 -13.44 -4.57 10.44
CA SER A 244 -14.48 -3.63 10.85
C SER A 244 -13.96 -2.27 11.32
N PRO A 245 -13.19 -1.52 10.49
CA PRO A 245 -12.71 -0.19 10.84
C PRO A 245 -13.86 0.82 10.98
N ASP A 246 -14.99 0.56 10.34
CA ASP A 246 -16.21 1.32 10.54
C ASP A 246 -16.80 1.22 11.96
N LEU A 247 -16.25 0.32 12.79
CA LEU A 247 -16.59 0.14 14.21
C LEU A 247 -15.45 0.49 15.17
N ALA A 248 -14.31 0.99 14.65
CA ALA A 248 -13.17 1.45 15.44
C ALA A 248 -13.13 3.00 15.47
N PRO A 249 -13.33 3.67 16.62
CA PRO A 249 -13.29 5.13 16.71
C PRO A 249 -11.97 5.74 16.24
N SER A 250 -10.87 5.02 16.41
CA SER A 250 -9.57 5.36 15.86
C SER A 250 -9.63 5.55 14.34
N ASP A 251 -10.27 4.62 13.63
CA ASP A 251 -10.35 4.64 12.16
C ASP A 251 -11.39 5.64 11.65
N TYR A 252 -12.68 5.40 11.98
CA TYR A 252 -13.78 6.15 11.34
C TYR A 252 -13.85 7.61 11.79
N HIS A 253 -13.25 7.97 12.91
CA HIS A 253 -13.32 9.34 13.44
C HIS A 253 -11.94 10.00 13.47
N LEU A 254 -10.99 9.45 14.22
CA LEU A 254 -9.70 10.07 14.46
C LEU A 254 -8.83 10.07 13.18
N PHE A 255 -8.51 8.90 12.65
CA PHE A 255 -7.63 8.77 11.49
C PHE A 255 -8.26 9.30 10.20
N ARG A 256 -9.59 9.24 10.09
CA ARG A 256 -10.30 9.86 8.96
C ARG A 256 -10.14 11.38 8.97
N SER A 257 -10.35 12.02 10.13
CA SER A 257 -10.14 13.47 10.30
C SER A 257 -8.69 13.86 10.05
N MET A 258 -7.75 13.08 10.60
CA MET A 258 -6.32 13.28 10.39
C MET A 258 -5.92 13.12 8.92
N GLN A 259 -6.45 12.10 8.23
CA GLN A 259 -6.19 11.87 6.80
C GLN A 259 -6.70 13.02 5.93
N HIS A 260 -7.85 13.58 6.24
CA HIS A 260 -8.38 14.76 5.56
C HIS A 260 -7.43 15.96 5.72
N SER A 261 -6.92 16.17 6.93
CA SER A 261 -5.98 17.25 7.23
C SER A 261 -4.57 17.03 6.65
N LEU A 262 -4.21 15.76 6.32
CA LEU A 262 -2.96 15.36 5.68
C LEU A 262 -2.98 15.51 4.16
N ALA A 263 -4.13 15.71 3.51
CA ALA A 263 -4.35 15.50 2.08
C ALA A 263 -3.40 16.28 1.15
N GLU A 264 -2.78 17.37 1.62
CA GLU A 264 -1.83 18.17 0.82
C GLU A 264 -0.50 18.40 1.55
N LYS A 265 -0.25 17.69 2.66
CA LYS A 265 0.95 17.86 3.46
C LYS A 265 2.07 16.96 2.94
N LYS A 266 3.26 17.53 2.85
CA LYS A 266 4.51 16.81 2.59
C LYS A 266 5.47 17.09 3.73
N PHE A 267 6.05 16.05 4.30
CA PHE A 267 6.98 16.14 5.42
C PHE A 267 8.38 15.77 4.92
N LYS A 268 9.38 16.50 5.40
CA LYS A 268 10.77 16.28 5.04
C LYS A 268 11.48 15.30 5.98
N ASN A 269 10.99 15.21 7.22
CA ASN A 269 11.56 14.36 8.25
C ASN A 269 10.51 13.92 9.27
N HIS A 270 10.90 13.01 10.15
CA HIS A 270 10.07 12.48 11.24
C HIS A 270 9.62 13.56 12.22
N ASP A 271 10.52 14.50 12.57
CA ASP A 271 10.22 15.56 13.54
C ASP A 271 9.08 16.47 13.05
N GLU A 272 9.03 16.76 11.74
CA GLU A 272 7.93 17.52 11.14
C GLU A 272 6.59 16.79 11.26
N ILE A 273 6.59 15.45 11.15
CA ILE A 273 5.38 14.64 11.34
C ILE A 273 4.98 14.66 12.80
N GLU A 274 5.90 14.42 13.72
CA GLU A 274 5.63 14.40 15.16
C GLU A 274 5.05 15.74 15.63
N ILE A 275 5.68 16.84 15.22
CA ILE A 275 5.18 18.20 15.51
C ILE A 275 3.80 18.41 14.89
N TRP A 276 3.60 17.97 13.64
CA TRP A 276 2.33 18.13 12.98
C TRP A 276 1.22 17.30 13.64
N VAL A 277 1.51 16.04 14.00
CA VAL A 277 0.57 15.14 14.69
C VAL A 277 0.21 15.69 16.06
N SER A 278 1.20 16.18 16.83
CA SER A 278 0.97 16.85 18.10
C SER A 278 0.05 18.06 17.94
N ASN A 279 0.38 18.97 17.04
CA ASN A 279 -0.43 20.15 16.77
C ASN A 279 -1.83 19.80 16.29
N PHE A 280 -1.99 18.74 15.48
CA PHE A 280 -3.30 18.27 15.05
C PHE A 280 -4.15 17.85 16.25
N PHE A 281 -3.60 17.05 17.15
CA PHE A 281 -4.34 16.59 18.34
C PHE A 281 -4.62 17.72 19.32
N ASP A 282 -3.64 18.59 19.56
CA ASP A 282 -3.79 19.75 20.44
C ASP A 282 -4.82 20.76 19.93
N SER A 283 -5.06 20.79 18.61
CA SER A 283 -6.09 21.63 18.01
C SER A 283 -7.52 21.07 18.14
N GLN A 284 -7.67 19.79 18.55
CA GLN A 284 -8.99 19.18 18.67
C GLN A 284 -9.58 19.43 20.06
N PRO A 285 -10.83 19.92 20.16
CA PRO A 285 -11.48 20.08 21.45
C PRO A 285 -11.84 18.71 22.06
N ALA A 286 -11.99 18.66 23.38
CA ALA A 286 -12.34 17.42 24.12
C ALA A 286 -13.59 16.74 23.56
N GLU A 287 -14.59 17.51 23.15
CA GLU A 287 -15.83 17.02 22.55
C GLU A 287 -15.64 16.29 21.21
N PHE A 288 -14.49 16.54 20.54
CA PHE A 288 -14.12 15.79 19.33
C PHE A 288 -13.89 14.32 19.68
N PHE A 289 -13.10 14.04 20.70
CA PHE A 289 -12.77 12.67 21.13
C PHE A 289 -13.99 11.96 21.72
N GLU A 290 -14.75 12.65 22.58
CA GLU A 290 -16.00 12.12 23.15
C GLU A 290 -16.99 11.71 22.06
N ARG A 291 -17.19 12.55 21.07
CA ARG A 291 -18.10 12.29 19.93
C ARG A 291 -17.67 11.04 19.15
N GLY A 292 -16.35 10.83 18.97
CA GLY A 292 -15.83 9.60 18.38
C GLY A 292 -16.32 8.37 19.12
N ILE A 293 -16.15 8.31 20.42
CA ILE A 293 -16.56 7.17 21.27
C ILE A 293 -18.09 7.04 21.34
N HIS A 294 -18.81 8.12 21.60
CA HIS A 294 -20.28 8.10 21.77
C HIS A 294 -21.02 7.70 20.49
N SER A 295 -20.45 7.95 19.30
CA SER A 295 -21.04 7.52 18.03
C SER A 295 -21.07 5.99 17.85
N LEU A 296 -20.29 5.20 18.62
CA LEU A 296 -20.29 3.74 18.60
C LEU A 296 -21.68 3.15 18.77
N ARG A 297 -22.50 3.72 19.70
CA ARG A 297 -23.86 3.21 19.93
C ARG A 297 -24.73 3.28 18.69
N GLY A 298 -24.65 4.37 17.96
CA GLY A 298 -25.38 4.55 16.70
C GLY A 298 -24.88 3.58 15.63
N ARG A 299 -23.58 3.44 15.51
CA ARG A 299 -22.93 2.52 14.54
C ARG A 299 -23.26 1.06 14.81
N TRP A 300 -23.18 0.60 16.05
CA TRP A 300 -23.59 -0.77 16.42
C TRP A 300 -25.06 -1.04 16.07
N ARG A 301 -25.96 -0.06 16.28
CA ARG A 301 -27.37 -0.19 15.88
C ARG A 301 -27.51 -0.31 14.37
N GLN A 302 -26.87 0.57 13.61
CA GLN A 302 -26.88 0.52 12.16
C GLN A 302 -26.35 -0.80 11.60
N VAL A 303 -25.28 -1.37 12.18
CA VAL A 303 -24.77 -2.70 11.77
C VAL A 303 -25.80 -3.80 12.00
N VAL A 304 -26.54 -3.76 13.12
CA VAL A 304 -27.61 -4.73 13.38
C VAL A 304 -28.74 -4.53 12.38
N ASP A 305 -29.17 -3.29 12.14
CA ASP A 305 -30.27 -2.97 11.25
C ASP A 305 -29.94 -3.26 9.77
N ASN A 306 -28.67 -3.14 9.38
CA ASN A 306 -28.15 -3.40 8.02
C ASN A 306 -27.60 -4.84 7.85
N ASN A 307 -27.97 -5.81 8.70
CA ASN A 307 -27.55 -7.20 8.60
C ASN A 307 -26.01 -7.39 8.52
N GLY A 308 -25.25 -6.55 9.19
CA GLY A 308 -23.79 -6.66 9.26
C GLY A 308 -23.03 -6.03 8.11
N GLU A 309 -23.68 -5.37 7.16
CA GLU A 309 -23.00 -4.64 6.09
C GLU A 309 -22.16 -3.49 6.62
N TYR A 310 -21.18 -3.03 5.81
CA TYR A 310 -20.39 -1.84 6.14
C TYR A 310 -21.25 -0.58 6.25
N LEU A 311 -20.87 0.28 7.18
CA LEU A 311 -21.46 1.61 7.29
C LEU A 311 -20.74 2.53 6.30
N LEU A 312 -21.50 3.05 5.35
CA LEU A 312 -21.04 4.06 4.38
C LEU A 312 -21.19 5.44 5.04
N ASP A 313 -20.08 6.15 5.25
CA ASP A 313 -20.01 7.52 5.75
C ASP A 313 -19.84 8.53 4.60
#